data_da96bdd4cb993a1cc70c35e0b31d2c0c
#
_entry.id   da96bdd4cb993a1cc70c35e0b31d2c0c
#
_cell.length_a   1.000
_cell.length_b   1.000
_cell.length_c   1.000
_cell.angle_alpha   90.00
_cell.angle_beta   90.00
_cell.angle_gamma   90.00
#
_symmetry.space_group_name_H-M   'P 1'
#
loop_
_entity.id
_entity.type
_entity.pdbx_description
1 polymer ?
#
loop_
_entity_poly.entity_id
_entity_poly.type
_entity_poly.pdbx_seq_one_letter_code
_entity_poly.pdbx_strand_id
1 'polypeptide(L)'
;MKWLVLALCLTSASDSRAAQPPVELAGTLKKADWQSSLRLDLQRPLDPRLAKLDTGDIAQCGLFRGKAHLVRSAAEVRGLFGKLMPGDQLVLAAGEWKGARFTFEAHGTMDVPVLIRPEKPGGVVFTGESAVRFHGEHLVVHDLAFRGITPSQNNTVVFAVGNGEAKPADHCLFHRLRFENCGSTNPADRTKVHLWLMSMRGRGNTVARCTFRSLQNIGQMLGAAEMPLNGLQQLHVLDNHFTDRPHLDHQNGYEVLQIGWSGARACPTGTLIQGNTFERCDGENELITLKASDIVVRGNHFVASQGVLCLRTARRVLVQGNVFDGQDRENTGGVRLQGDGHVVIGNTFRHLRKPKDYYHWPISLMAADLETYGETDQLSGYGRAQNILIVQNRFEHCDKRIAAGIFLRPDYPLLPKNIRVTQNTFTGTNAKTAFDFIATDPGGQLSAELHEHDNVFEP
;
A
#
# COMPACT_ATOMS: atom_id res chain seq x y z
N MET A 1 23.12 -3.61 31.74
CA MET A 1 22.10 -4.08 30.75
C MET A 1 20.88 -3.17 30.91
N LYS A 2 20.72 -2.20 30.02
CA LYS A 2 19.63 -1.21 30.07
C LYS A 2 18.49 -1.67 29.16
N TRP A 3 17.32 -1.82 29.73
CA TRP A 3 16.06 -2.18 29.07
C TRP A 3 15.58 -1.01 28.23
N LEU A 4 15.24 -1.28 26.98
CA LEU A 4 14.59 -0.31 26.10
C LEU A 4 13.08 -0.57 26.14
N VAL A 5 12.37 0.30 26.86
CA VAL A 5 10.90 0.34 26.87
C VAL A 5 10.45 1.11 25.63
N LEU A 6 9.73 0.45 24.74
CA LEU A 6 9.12 1.09 23.57
C LEU A 6 7.75 1.62 23.99
N ALA A 7 7.63 2.92 24.25
CA ALA A 7 6.35 3.60 24.41
C ALA A 7 5.86 4.09 23.06
N LEU A 8 4.78 3.50 22.54
CA LEU A 8 4.04 4.01 21.38
C LEU A 8 2.98 4.98 21.86
N CYS A 9 3.16 6.28 21.61
CA CYS A 9 2.08 7.26 21.71
C CYS A 9 1.21 7.22 20.45
N LEU A 10 0.01 6.66 20.58
CA LEU A 10 -1.07 6.79 19.60
C LEU A 10 -2.01 7.89 20.08
N THR A 11 -2.00 9.04 19.40
CA THR A 11 -3.08 10.02 19.53
C THR A 11 -3.75 10.17 18.17
N SER A 12 -4.91 9.58 18.02
CA SER A 12 -5.95 10.02 17.08
C SER A 12 -7.32 9.71 17.65
N ALA A 13 -8.22 10.63 17.51
CA ALA A 13 -9.48 10.77 18.17
C ALA A 13 -10.49 9.63 17.90
N SER A 14 -11.28 9.36 18.94
CA SER A 14 -12.60 8.68 18.96
C SER A 14 -12.66 7.22 18.52
N ASP A 15 -12.12 6.34 19.39
CA ASP A 15 -12.86 5.19 19.88
C ASP A 15 -12.20 4.73 21.20
N SER A 16 -12.90 4.90 22.32
CA SER A 16 -12.39 4.61 23.66
C SER A 16 -12.37 3.12 23.95
N ARG A 17 -11.44 2.38 23.34
CA ARG A 17 -10.93 1.13 23.87
C ARG A 17 -9.44 1.30 24.09
N ALA A 18 -9.05 1.36 25.36
CA ALA A 18 -7.68 1.50 25.80
C ALA A 18 -6.72 0.61 25.00
N ALA A 19 -5.72 1.24 24.39
CA ALA A 19 -4.59 0.55 23.81
C ALA A 19 -3.94 -0.28 24.91
N GLN A 20 -3.85 -1.60 24.73
CA GLN A 20 -3.09 -2.45 25.60
C GLN A 20 -1.62 -2.04 25.57
N PRO A 21 -0.91 -2.03 26.72
CA PRO A 21 0.50 -1.68 26.74
C PRO A 21 1.32 -2.66 25.88
N PRO A 22 2.47 -2.23 25.34
CA PRO A 22 3.32 -3.08 24.52
C PRO A 22 3.73 -4.30 25.37
N VAL A 23 3.37 -5.48 24.89
CA VAL A 23 3.69 -6.74 25.55
C VAL A 23 5.20 -6.95 25.45
N GLU A 24 5.82 -7.26 26.59
CA GLU A 24 7.21 -7.71 26.65
C GLU A 24 7.42 -8.94 25.76
N LEU A 25 8.05 -8.76 24.61
CA LEU A 25 8.59 -9.85 23.79
C LEU A 25 9.87 -10.44 24.44
N ALA A 26 10.01 -10.28 25.75
CA ALA A 26 11.15 -10.70 26.53
C ALA A 26 11.09 -12.22 26.77
N GLY A 27 11.96 -12.94 26.11
CA GLY A 27 12.36 -14.28 26.52
C GLY A 27 12.48 -15.35 25.43
N THR A 28 11.77 -15.23 24.32
CA THR A 28 11.70 -16.32 23.31
C THR A 28 12.38 -16.00 21.97
N LEU A 29 12.79 -14.76 21.74
CA LEU A 29 13.39 -14.32 20.47
C LEU A 29 14.93 -14.27 20.57
N LYS A 30 15.55 -15.44 20.60
CA LYS A 30 17.01 -15.52 20.36
C LYS A 30 17.25 -15.15 18.90
N LYS A 31 18.04 -14.05 18.67
CA LYS A 31 18.66 -13.60 17.42
C LYS A 31 18.13 -14.27 16.14
N ALA A 32 17.03 -13.80 15.63
CA ALA A 32 16.54 -14.16 14.32
C ALA A 32 16.37 -12.88 13.48
N ASP A 33 16.33 -13.03 12.17
CA ASP A 33 16.26 -11.94 11.16
C ASP A 33 15.04 -11.00 11.32
N TRP A 34 14.06 -11.36 12.14
CA TRP A 34 12.86 -10.54 12.45
C TRP A 34 13.16 -9.24 13.20
N GLN A 35 14.29 -9.17 13.94
CA GLN A 35 14.64 -7.95 14.68
C GLN A 35 14.85 -6.76 13.75
N SER A 36 15.31 -7.00 12.52
CA SER A 36 15.44 -5.96 11.52
C SER A 36 14.08 -5.44 11.06
N SER A 37 13.11 -6.33 10.85
CA SER A 37 11.75 -5.97 10.46
C SER A 37 10.98 -5.22 11.55
N LEU A 38 11.13 -5.62 12.81
CA LEU A 38 10.56 -4.90 13.94
C LEU A 38 11.15 -3.49 14.13
N ARG A 39 12.39 -3.27 13.68
CA ARG A 39 13.05 -1.97 13.74
C ARG A 39 12.67 -1.03 12.59
N LEU A 40 12.03 -1.53 11.54
CA LEU A 40 11.59 -0.69 10.42
C LEU A 40 10.67 0.45 10.88
N ASP A 41 9.90 0.22 11.92
CA ASP A 41 8.93 1.18 12.45
C ASP A 41 9.57 2.42 13.10
N LEU A 42 10.78 2.30 13.62
CA LEU A 42 11.46 3.33 14.42
C LEU A 42 12.12 4.44 13.59
N GLN A 43 12.19 4.31 12.28
CA GLN A 43 13.07 5.12 11.44
C GLN A 43 12.37 6.15 10.54
N ARG A 44 11.03 6.40 10.72
CA ARG A 44 10.27 7.16 9.73
C ARG A 44 9.37 8.23 10.34
N PRO A 45 9.89 9.45 10.52
CA PRO A 45 9.02 10.58 10.86
C PRO A 45 8.04 10.83 9.70
N LEU A 46 6.79 11.07 10.04
CA LEU A 46 5.79 11.52 9.08
C LEU A 46 6.14 12.91 8.55
N ASP A 47 5.67 13.22 7.35
CA ASP A 47 5.86 14.54 6.75
C ASP A 47 5.31 15.65 7.69
N PRO A 48 6.17 16.54 8.22
CA PRO A 48 5.73 17.54 9.18
C PRO A 48 4.75 18.57 8.59
N ARG A 49 4.67 18.67 7.26
CA ARG A 49 3.73 19.55 6.57
C ARG A 49 2.29 19.09 6.78
N LEU A 50 2.03 17.78 6.97
CA LEU A 50 0.68 17.26 7.23
C LEU A 50 0.01 17.92 8.43
N ALA A 51 0.71 18.05 9.55
CA ALA A 51 0.17 18.68 10.74
C ALA A 51 -0.23 20.14 10.51
N LYS A 52 0.49 20.86 9.64
CA LYS A 52 0.18 22.26 9.30
C LYS A 52 -1.02 22.36 8.33
N LEU A 53 -1.19 21.37 7.45
CA LEU A 53 -2.30 21.34 6.49
C LEU A 53 -3.64 20.94 7.12
N ASP A 54 -3.61 20.37 8.31
CA ASP A 54 -4.81 19.94 9.05
C ASP A 54 -5.54 21.06 9.76
N THR A 55 -4.88 22.21 9.96
CA THR A 55 -5.38 23.28 10.84
C THR A 55 -6.31 24.29 10.16
N GLY A 56 -6.75 24.07 8.90
CA GLY A 56 -7.71 24.97 8.24
C GLY A 56 -7.41 25.35 6.81
N ASP A 57 -7.47 26.62 6.46
CA ASP A 57 -7.20 27.12 5.12
C ASP A 57 -5.72 26.92 4.76
N ILE A 58 -5.46 26.09 3.76
CA ILE A 58 -4.11 25.78 3.31
C ILE A 58 -3.33 27.02 2.88
N ALA A 59 -4.01 28.03 2.33
CA ALA A 59 -3.37 29.28 1.93
C ALA A 59 -2.86 30.09 3.14
N GLN A 60 -3.39 29.83 4.31
CA GLN A 60 -3.06 30.57 5.56
C GLN A 60 -2.15 29.76 6.50
N CYS A 61 -1.79 28.54 6.17
CA CYS A 61 -0.98 27.67 7.06
C CYS A 61 0.48 28.17 7.27
N GLY A 62 0.86 29.29 6.68
CA GLY A 62 2.17 29.94 6.87
C GLY A 62 3.33 29.33 6.10
N LEU A 63 3.09 28.23 5.35
CA LEU A 63 4.10 27.59 4.49
C LEU A 63 4.27 28.32 3.15
N PHE A 64 3.25 29.02 2.66
CA PHE A 64 3.16 29.57 1.32
C PHE A 64 3.07 31.10 1.38
N ARG A 65 4.22 31.79 1.32
CA ARG A 65 4.34 33.25 1.49
C ARG A 65 4.68 33.98 0.21
N GLY A 66 4.88 33.24 -0.91
CA GLY A 66 5.21 33.79 -2.21
C GLY A 66 3.98 34.28 -3.00
N LYS A 67 4.17 34.48 -4.28
CA LYS A 67 3.11 34.95 -5.19
C LYS A 67 2.10 33.84 -5.50
N ALA A 68 0.84 34.23 -5.61
CA ALA A 68 -0.22 33.38 -6.14
C ALA A 68 -0.42 33.67 -7.64
N HIS A 69 -0.21 32.65 -8.47
CA HIS A 69 -0.34 32.70 -9.92
C HIS A 69 -1.65 32.01 -10.31
N LEU A 70 -2.71 32.80 -10.55
CA LEU A 70 -3.99 32.28 -11.01
C LEU A 70 -3.91 31.92 -12.49
N VAL A 71 -4.24 30.65 -12.80
CA VAL A 71 -4.26 30.11 -14.17
C VAL A 71 -5.63 29.54 -14.51
N ARG A 72 -6.05 29.68 -15.79
CA ARG A 72 -7.37 29.30 -16.28
C ARG A 72 -7.33 28.20 -17.34
N SER A 73 -6.13 27.78 -17.74
CA SER A 73 -5.95 26.80 -18.81
C SER A 73 -4.66 25.99 -18.63
N ALA A 74 -4.63 24.80 -19.24
CA ALA A 74 -3.41 23.99 -19.33
C ALA A 74 -2.26 24.72 -20.05
N ALA A 75 -2.55 25.64 -20.97
CA ALA A 75 -1.54 26.44 -21.65
C ALA A 75 -0.87 27.42 -20.69
N GLU A 76 -1.64 28.07 -19.82
CA GLU A 76 -1.11 28.98 -18.80
C GLU A 76 -0.27 28.23 -17.77
N VAL A 77 -0.68 27.02 -17.36
CA VAL A 77 0.14 26.15 -16.48
C VAL A 77 1.49 25.85 -17.13
N ARG A 78 1.50 25.44 -18.42
CA ARG A 78 2.76 25.20 -19.16
C ARG A 78 3.63 26.45 -19.27
N GLY A 79 3.02 27.64 -19.36
CA GLY A 79 3.72 28.91 -19.38
C GLY A 79 4.50 29.23 -18.11
N LEU A 80 4.15 28.57 -16.97
CA LEU A 80 4.80 28.72 -15.68
C LEU A 80 5.78 27.58 -15.35
N PHE A 81 6.02 26.65 -16.26
CA PHE A 81 6.94 25.52 -16.09
C PHE A 81 8.34 26.02 -15.68
N GLY A 82 8.83 25.54 -14.53
CA GLY A 82 10.14 25.91 -13.98
C GLY A 82 10.31 27.37 -13.55
N LYS A 83 9.21 28.15 -13.45
CA LYS A 83 9.29 29.60 -13.14
C LYS A 83 8.85 29.98 -11.73
N LEU A 84 8.20 29.08 -10.99
CA LEU A 84 7.77 29.37 -9.64
C LEU A 84 8.94 29.26 -8.67
N MET A 85 9.00 30.20 -7.74
CA MET A 85 9.99 30.24 -6.67
C MET A 85 9.47 29.50 -5.42
N PRO A 86 10.34 29.09 -4.50
CA PRO A 86 9.91 28.56 -3.21
C PRO A 86 8.91 29.48 -2.52
N GLY A 87 7.80 28.90 -2.04
CA GLY A 87 6.69 29.63 -1.41
C GLY A 87 5.61 30.12 -2.37
N ASP A 88 5.85 30.12 -3.68
CA ASP A 88 4.84 30.51 -4.66
C ASP A 88 3.68 29.51 -4.72
N GLN A 89 2.55 29.97 -5.24
CA GLN A 89 1.35 29.17 -5.41
C GLN A 89 0.89 29.17 -6.86
N LEU A 90 0.70 27.97 -7.43
CA LEU A 90 -0.07 27.75 -8.65
C LEU A 90 -1.54 27.59 -8.28
N VAL A 91 -2.37 28.55 -8.60
CA VAL A 91 -3.79 28.57 -8.28
C VAL A 91 -4.59 28.25 -9.53
N LEU A 92 -5.27 27.12 -9.56
CA LEU A 92 -6.12 26.75 -10.70
C LEU A 92 -7.51 27.36 -10.52
N ALA A 93 -7.98 28.09 -11.53
CA ALA A 93 -9.30 28.71 -11.51
C ALA A 93 -10.39 27.65 -11.32
N ALA A 94 -11.40 27.99 -10.52
CA ALA A 94 -12.52 27.10 -10.25
C ALA A 94 -13.30 26.77 -11.55
N GLY A 95 -13.70 25.52 -11.70
CA GLY A 95 -14.45 25.03 -12.85
C GLY A 95 -14.01 23.66 -13.34
N GLU A 96 -14.56 23.27 -14.47
CA GLU A 96 -14.22 22.04 -15.17
C GLU A 96 -12.97 22.22 -16.03
N TRP A 97 -11.98 21.34 -15.87
CA TRP A 97 -10.76 21.25 -16.67
C TRP A 97 -10.86 20.04 -17.60
N LYS A 98 -11.70 20.17 -18.65
CA LYS A 98 -11.97 19.09 -19.59
C LYS A 98 -10.82 18.85 -20.55
N GLY A 99 -10.33 17.61 -20.63
CA GLY A 99 -9.24 17.23 -21.52
C GLY A 99 -7.92 17.95 -21.23
N ALA A 100 -7.74 18.48 -20.03
CA ALA A 100 -6.55 19.25 -19.67
C ALA A 100 -5.32 18.35 -19.54
N ARG A 101 -4.29 18.67 -20.33
CA ARG A 101 -3.03 17.91 -20.38
C ARG A 101 -1.85 18.87 -20.20
N PHE A 102 -1.08 18.65 -19.12
CA PHE A 102 0.10 19.47 -18.86
C PHE A 102 1.14 18.72 -18.04
N THR A 103 2.38 19.18 -18.15
CA THR A 103 3.48 18.90 -17.23
C THR A 103 3.81 20.19 -16.51
N PHE A 104 4.03 20.11 -15.21
CA PHE A 104 4.43 21.21 -14.34
C PHE A 104 5.69 20.85 -13.58
N GLU A 105 6.61 21.80 -13.46
CA GLU A 105 7.86 21.64 -12.70
C GLU A 105 8.10 22.88 -11.86
N ALA A 106 8.45 22.64 -10.60
CA ALA A 106 8.93 23.68 -9.70
C ALA A 106 9.77 23.07 -8.57
N HIS A 107 10.56 23.90 -7.89
CA HIS A 107 11.45 23.49 -6.83
C HIS A 107 11.23 24.36 -5.59
N GLY A 108 10.64 23.75 -4.55
CA GLY A 108 10.51 24.32 -3.22
C GLY A 108 11.60 23.83 -2.28
N THR A 109 11.37 24.03 -1.00
CA THR A 109 12.13 23.39 0.10
C THR A 109 11.16 22.81 1.12
N MET A 110 11.63 22.04 2.08
CA MET A 110 10.79 21.46 3.12
C MET A 110 10.03 22.54 3.90
N ASP A 111 10.69 23.65 4.20
CA ASP A 111 10.11 24.76 4.98
C ASP A 111 9.35 25.76 4.12
N VAL A 112 9.65 25.83 2.83
CA VAL A 112 9.07 26.78 1.88
C VAL A 112 8.71 26.04 0.58
N PRO A 113 7.72 25.16 0.59
CA PRO A 113 7.32 24.38 -0.57
C PRO A 113 6.56 25.24 -1.59
N VAL A 114 6.43 24.72 -2.83
CA VAL A 114 5.54 25.31 -3.86
C VAL A 114 4.17 24.62 -3.75
N LEU A 115 3.11 25.43 -3.67
CA LEU A 115 1.73 24.96 -3.55
C LEU A 115 1.01 24.94 -4.89
N ILE A 116 0.35 23.84 -5.19
CA ILE A 116 -0.59 23.69 -6.30
C ILE A 116 -1.97 23.43 -5.70
N ARG A 117 -2.94 24.36 -5.92
CA ARG A 117 -4.26 24.26 -5.30
C ARG A 117 -5.38 24.81 -6.19
N PRO A 118 -6.64 24.49 -5.92
CA PRO A 118 -7.76 25.17 -6.52
C PRO A 118 -7.91 26.61 -5.97
N GLU A 119 -8.51 27.50 -6.77
CA GLU A 119 -8.90 28.84 -6.37
C GLU A 119 -9.90 28.80 -5.19
N LYS A 120 -10.84 27.86 -5.24
CA LYS A 120 -11.84 27.60 -4.19
C LYS A 120 -11.74 26.15 -3.76
N PRO A 121 -11.85 25.83 -2.47
CA PRO A 121 -11.84 24.44 -1.99
C PRO A 121 -12.83 23.56 -2.79
N GLY A 122 -12.35 22.42 -3.30
CA GLY A 122 -13.13 21.50 -4.14
C GLY A 122 -13.51 22.04 -5.53
N GLY A 123 -13.08 23.24 -5.88
CA GLY A 123 -13.57 23.96 -7.06
C GLY A 123 -12.96 23.53 -8.39
N VAL A 124 -11.94 22.65 -8.42
CA VAL A 124 -11.28 22.21 -9.66
C VAL A 124 -11.59 20.74 -9.93
N VAL A 125 -12.18 20.45 -11.08
CA VAL A 125 -12.51 19.09 -11.51
C VAL A 125 -11.96 18.84 -12.92
N PHE A 126 -10.99 17.93 -13.01
CA PHE A 126 -10.48 17.41 -14.26
C PHE A 126 -11.41 16.33 -14.80
N THR A 127 -11.75 16.39 -16.09
CA THR A 127 -12.67 15.46 -16.77
C THR A 127 -12.17 15.05 -18.15
N GLY A 128 -12.85 14.10 -18.79
CA GLY A 128 -12.52 13.61 -20.13
C GLY A 128 -11.15 12.96 -20.19
N GLU A 129 -10.33 13.27 -21.17
CA GLU A 129 -8.99 12.69 -21.36
C GLU A 129 -7.89 13.46 -20.60
N SER A 130 -8.22 14.08 -19.48
CA SER A 130 -7.24 14.85 -18.71
C SER A 130 -6.12 13.98 -18.17
N ALA A 131 -4.88 14.50 -18.26
CA ALA A 131 -3.69 13.86 -17.73
C ALA A 131 -2.67 14.92 -17.29
N VAL A 132 -2.20 14.84 -16.05
CA VAL A 132 -1.28 15.82 -15.48
C VAL A 132 -0.01 15.15 -14.98
N ARG A 133 1.10 15.87 -15.05
CA ARG A 133 2.41 15.39 -14.57
C ARG A 133 3.11 16.45 -13.75
N PHE A 134 3.73 16.03 -12.66
CA PHE A 134 4.50 16.91 -11.78
C PHE A 134 5.94 16.41 -11.66
N HIS A 135 6.89 17.34 -11.79
CA HIS A 135 8.33 17.16 -11.59
C HIS A 135 8.84 18.13 -10.54
N GLY A 136 10.04 17.92 -10.05
CA GLY A 136 10.73 18.83 -9.16
C GLY A 136 10.74 18.38 -7.70
N GLU A 137 10.82 19.31 -6.77
CA GLU A 137 11.03 18.99 -5.37
C GLU A 137 10.13 19.82 -4.46
N HIS A 138 9.75 19.18 -3.33
CA HIS A 138 8.96 19.86 -2.28
C HIS A 138 7.70 20.56 -2.80
N LEU A 139 6.98 19.89 -3.72
CA LEU A 139 5.66 20.36 -4.16
C LEU A 139 4.60 19.90 -3.15
N VAL A 140 3.59 20.72 -2.92
CA VAL A 140 2.36 20.36 -2.25
C VAL A 140 1.21 20.49 -3.24
N VAL A 141 0.66 19.36 -3.70
CA VAL A 141 -0.52 19.33 -4.57
C VAL A 141 -1.74 18.99 -3.74
N HIS A 142 -2.68 19.93 -3.69
CA HIS A 142 -3.78 19.87 -2.75
C HIS A 142 -5.15 20.03 -3.41
N ASP A 143 -6.11 19.20 -2.99
CA ASP A 143 -7.56 19.33 -3.23
C ASP A 143 -7.97 19.43 -4.71
N LEU A 144 -7.36 18.62 -5.57
CA LEU A 144 -7.76 18.48 -6.97
C LEU A 144 -8.62 17.24 -7.17
N ALA A 145 -9.65 17.34 -8.01
CA ALA A 145 -10.53 16.21 -8.34
C ALA A 145 -10.35 15.78 -9.81
N PHE A 146 -10.33 14.47 -10.04
CA PHE A 146 -10.29 13.81 -11.35
C PHE A 146 -11.52 12.92 -11.43
N ARG A 147 -12.51 13.28 -12.23
CA ARG A 147 -13.80 12.60 -12.30
C ARG A 147 -14.13 12.15 -13.71
N GLY A 148 -14.54 10.89 -13.85
CA GLY A 148 -14.93 10.35 -15.16
C GLY A 148 -13.81 10.46 -16.20
N ILE A 149 -12.56 10.34 -15.79
CA ILE A 149 -11.43 10.35 -16.73
C ILE A 149 -11.50 9.11 -17.61
N THR A 150 -11.41 9.32 -18.92
CA THR A 150 -11.32 8.24 -19.92
C THR A 150 -9.91 8.14 -20.46
N PRO A 151 -9.40 6.91 -20.75
CA PRO A 151 -8.10 6.78 -21.38
C PRO A 151 -8.11 7.33 -22.82
N SER A 152 -7.13 8.16 -23.15
CA SER A 152 -6.95 8.65 -24.53
C SER A 152 -6.25 7.64 -25.43
N GLN A 153 -5.53 6.70 -24.82
CA GLN A 153 -4.78 5.63 -25.47
C GLN A 153 -4.46 4.55 -24.45
N ASN A 154 -3.91 3.43 -24.90
CA ASN A 154 -3.36 2.44 -23.99
C ASN A 154 -2.20 3.03 -23.16
N ASN A 155 -2.05 2.59 -21.92
CA ASN A 155 -1.05 3.09 -20.97
C ASN A 155 -1.23 4.57 -20.59
N THR A 156 -2.47 5.02 -20.41
CA THR A 156 -2.76 6.36 -19.90
C THR A 156 -2.51 6.42 -18.38
N VAL A 157 -1.76 7.44 -17.93
CA VAL A 157 -1.60 7.81 -16.53
C VAL A 157 -2.30 9.12 -16.27
N VAL A 158 -3.29 9.13 -15.39
CA VAL A 158 -4.09 10.34 -15.09
C VAL A 158 -3.26 11.36 -14.32
N PHE A 159 -2.55 10.90 -13.29
CA PHE A 159 -1.72 11.73 -12.42
C PHE A 159 -0.33 11.11 -12.30
N ALA A 160 0.64 11.66 -12.99
CA ALA A 160 2.02 11.17 -12.97
C ALA A 160 2.92 12.03 -12.09
N VAL A 161 3.71 11.37 -11.23
CA VAL A 161 4.70 11.98 -10.35
C VAL A 161 6.08 11.54 -10.83
N GLY A 162 6.87 12.48 -11.33
CA GLY A 162 8.16 12.21 -11.94
C GLY A 162 8.07 11.55 -13.33
N ASN A 163 9.22 11.39 -13.96
CA ASN A 163 9.37 10.69 -15.25
C ASN A 163 10.73 10.01 -15.33
N GLY A 164 10.90 8.94 -14.55
CA GLY A 164 12.19 8.25 -14.42
C GLY A 164 13.22 9.03 -13.62
N GLU A 165 14.48 8.58 -13.66
CA GLU A 165 15.59 9.20 -12.91
C GLU A 165 15.97 10.58 -13.39
N ALA A 166 15.77 10.86 -14.70
CA ALA A 166 16.16 12.13 -15.30
C ALA A 166 15.28 13.33 -14.88
N LYS A 167 14.06 13.07 -14.45
CA LYS A 167 13.10 14.09 -14.02
C LYS A 167 12.29 13.58 -12.83
N PRO A 168 12.89 13.48 -11.66
CA PRO A 168 12.20 12.99 -10.45
C PRO A 168 11.16 14.00 -9.96
N ALA A 169 10.32 13.55 -9.05
CA ALA A 169 9.54 14.41 -8.18
C ALA A 169 9.80 13.94 -6.77
N ASP A 170 10.62 14.67 -6.02
CA ASP A 170 11.12 14.25 -4.72
C ASP A 170 10.54 15.10 -3.59
N HIS A 171 10.31 14.46 -2.44
CA HIS A 171 9.82 15.12 -1.24
C HIS A 171 8.50 15.91 -1.44
N CYS A 172 7.66 15.43 -2.36
CA CYS A 172 6.37 16.04 -2.67
C CYS A 172 5.26 15.46 -1.79
N LEU A 173 4.27 16.31 -1.50
CA LEU A 173 3.07 15.94 -0.75
C LEU A 173 1.83 16.07 -1.63
N PHE A 174 1.12 14.98 -1.82
CA PHE A 174 -0.15 14.89 -2.54
C PHE A 174 -1.26 14.70 -1.52
N HIS A 175 -2.08 15.72 -1.33
CA HIS A 175 -3.00 15.79 -0.20
C HIS A 175 -4.43 16.08 -0.65
N ARG A 176 -5.40 15.27 -0.17
CA ARG A 176 -6.83 15.40 -0.47
C ARG A 176 -7.16 15.39 -1.97
N LEU A 177 -6.40 14.65 -2.77
CA LEU A 177 -6.76 14.40 -4.16
C LEU A 177 -7.93 13.42 -4.23
N ARG A 178 -8.80 13.60 -5.23
CA ARG A 178 -9.94 12.72 -5.46
C ARG A 178 -9.92 12.18 -6.88
N PHE A 179 -9.97 10.86 -7.02
CA PHE A 179 -10.11 10.15 -8.29
C PHE A 179 -11.41 9.35 -8.24
N GLU A 180 -12.36 9.67 -9.12
CA GLU A 180 -13.71 9.13 -9.04
C GLU A 180 -14.22 8.67 -10.40
N ASN A 181 -14.71 7.43 -10.47
CA ASN A 181 -15.40 6.86 -11.63
C ASN A 181 -14.59 6.99 -12.93
N CYS A 182 -13.30 6.68 -12.89
CA CYS A 182 -12.41 6.73 -14.04
C CYS A 182 -12.45 5.39 -14.81
N GLY A 183 -12.36 5.47 -16.13
CA GLY A 183 -12.31 4.29 -16.99
C GLY A 183 -12.99 4.49 -18.34
N SER A 184 -12.81 3.50 -19.20
CA SER A 184 -13.41 3.47 -20.52
C SER A 184 -14.93 3.37 -20.44
N THR A 185 -15.60 4.18 -21.24
CA THR A 185 -17.06 4.08 -21.43
C THR A 185 -17.46 2.80 -22.15
N ASN A 186 -16.58 2.27 -23.01
CA ASN A 186 -16.76 0.98 -23.66
C ASN A 186 -16.28 -0.16 -22.76
N PRO A 187 -17.16 -1.08 -22.30
CA PRO A 187 -16.78 -2.20 -21.45
C PRO A 187 -15.71 -3.12 -22.06
N ALA A 188 -15.69 -3.27 -23.40
CA ALA A 188 -14.70 -4.14 -24.08
C ALA A 188 -13.25 -3.65 -23.96
N ASP A 189 -13.06 -2.36 -23.65
CA ASP A 189 -11.74 -1.78 -23.46
C ASP A 189 -11.21 -1.93 -22.03
N ARG A 190 -12.07 -2.23 -21.07
CA ARG A 190 -11.73 -2.25 -19.64
C ARG A 190 -10.64 -3.26 -19.28
N THR A 191 -10.58 -4.38 -19.99
CA THR A 191 -9.57 -5.42 -19.81
C THR A 191 -8.37 -5.31 -20.75
N LYS A 192 -8.38 -4.36 -21.71
CA LYS A 192 -7.36 -4.23 -22.75
C LYS A 192 -6.60 -2.90 -22.68
N VAL A 193 -7.27 -1.85 -22.26
CA VAL A 193 -6.71 -0.49 -22.23
C VAL A 193 -6.29 -0.16 -20.79
N HIS A 194 -5.00 -0.04 -20.59
CA HIS A 194 -4.44 0.28 -19.26
C HIS A 194 -4.66 1.74 -18.91
N LEU A 195 -5.21 1.96 -17.72
CA LEU A 195 -5.41 3.28 -17.10
C LEU A 195 -4.93 3.25 -15.65
N TRP A 196 -3.93 4.05 -15.33
CA TRP A 196 -3.45 4.25 -13.96
C TRP A 196 -3.97 5.57 -13.41
N LEU A 197 -4.55 5.58 -12.21
CA LEU A 197 -5.00 6.84 -11.61
C LEU A 197 -3.81 7.67 -11.14
N MET A 198 -2.88 7.06 -10.38
CA MET A 198 -1.69 7.74 -9.88
C MET A 198 -0.46 6.84 -10.03
N SER A 199 0.58 7.36 -10.69
CA SER A 199 1.88 6.68 -10.84
C SER A 199 2.96 7.49 -10.17
N MET A 200 3.70 6.87 -9.24
CA MET A 200 4.69 7.51 -8.39
C MET A 200 6.10 7.14 -8.79
N ARG A 201 6.94 8.15 -8.99
CA ARG A 201 8.39 8.02 -9.19
C ARG A 201 9.09 9.11 -8.41
N GLY A 202 10.23 8.80 -7.78
CA GLY A 202 10.97 9.72 -6.94
C GLY A 202 11.04 9.27 -5.49
N ARG A 203 11.60 10.10 -4.63
CA ARG A 203 11.94 9.76 -3.24
C ARG A 203 11.23 10.67 -2.24
N GLY A 204 10.96 10.15 -1.05
CA GLY A 204 10.43 10.92 0.06
C GLY A 204 9.03 11.49 -0.17
N ASN A 205 8.27 10.93 -1.11
CA ASN A 205 6.94 11.41 -1.45
C ASN A 205 5.90 10.92 -0.45
N THR A 206 4.87 11.73 -0.23
CA THR A 206 3.72 11.39 0.62
C THR A 206 2.42 11.53 -0.17
N VAL A 207 1.57 10.50 -0.13
CA VAL A 207 0.18 10.52 -0.62
C VAL A 207 -0.72 10.39 0.59
N ALA A 208 -1.46 11.44 0.92
CA ALA A 208 -2.21 11.48 2.16
C ALA A 208 -3.65 11.99 2.00
N ARG A 209 -4.61 11.31 2.67
CA ARG A 209 -6.04 11.70 2.71
C ARG A 209 -6.68 11.85 1.35
N CYS A 210 -6.17 11.12 0.38
CA CYS A 210 -6.72 11.04 -0.96
C CYS A 210 -7.85 10.00 -1.03
N THR A 211 -8.74 10.18 -2.00
CA THR A 211 -9.79 9.20 -2.32
C THR A 211 -9.57 8.64 -3.71
N PHE A 212 -9.55 7.32 -3.81
CA PHE A 212 -9.46 6.58 -5.06
C PHE A 212 -10.70 5.70 -5.17
N ARG A 213 -11.62 6.07 -6.06
CA ARG A 213 -12.90 5.39 -6.16
C ARG A 213 -13.20 4.94 -7.58
N SER A 214 -13.51 3.65 -7.74
CA SER A 214 -14.13 3.10 -8.95
C SER A 214 -13.29 3.30 -10.23
N LEU A 215 -12.09 2.70 -10.26
CA LEU A 215 -11.34 2.53 -11.51
C LEU A 215 -11.90 1.32 -12.26
N GLN A 216 -12.36 1.55 -13.50
CA GLN A 216 -13.05 0.54 -14.32
C GLN A 216 -12.14 -0.21 -15.31
N ASN A 217 -10.88 0.20 -15.48
CA ASN A 217 -9.93 -0.41 -16.41
C ASN A 217 -8.87 -1.23 -15.69
N ILE A 218 -8.18 -2.09 -16.45
CA ILE A 218 -6.88 -2.65 -16.05
C ILE A 218 -5.90 -1.52 -15.75
N GLY A 219 -5.09 -1.66 -14.70
CA GLY A 219 -4.16 -0.66 -14.16
C GLY A 219 -4.40 -0.42 -12.66
N GLN A 220 -3.42 0.15 -11.98
CA GLN A 220 -3.47 0.39 -10.55
C GLN A 220 -4.17 1.72 -10.20
N MET A 221 -4.81 1.77 -9.02
CA MET A 221 -5.27 3.05 -8.47
C MET A 221 -4.09 3.89 -7.98
N LEU A 222 -3.11 3.27 -7.33
CA LEU A 222 -1.84 3.89 -6.96
C LEU A 222 -0.71 2.90 -7.22
N GLY A 223 0.21 3.26 -8.11
CA GLY A 223 1.36 2.45 -8.48
C GLY A 223 2.68 3.18 -8.20
N ALA A 224 3.59 2.54 -7.48
CA ALA A 224 4.98 2.94 -7.32
C ALA A 224 5.87 1.81 -7.86
N ALA A 225 5.64 1.44 -9.12
CA ALA A 225 6.28 0.28 -9.74
C ALA A 225 7.74 0.55 -10.13
N GLU A 226 8.00 1.71 -10.72
CA GLU A 226 9.36 2.07 -11.13
C GLU A 226 10.09 2.73 -9.97
N MET A 227 10.90 1.94 -9.29
CA MET A 227 11.72 2.41 -8.19
C MET A 227 13.11 2.76 -8.68
N PRO A 228 13.77 3.78 -8.11
CA PRO A 228 15.18 3.96 -8.31
C PRO A 228 15.91 2.72 -7.75
N LEU A 229 16.63 2.01 -8.61
CA LEU A 229 17.40 0.82 -8.21
C LEU A 229 18.50 1.14 -7.17
N ASN A 230 18.84 2.42 -7.03
CA ASN A 230 20.00 2.91 -6.27
C ASN A 230 19.65 3.59 -4.94
N GLY A 231 18.47 3.37 -4.38
CA GLY A 231 18.17 3.97 -3.07
C GLY A 231 16.71 3.84 -2.62
N LEU A 232 16.49 4.18 -1.36
CA LEU A 232 15.18 4.10 -0.73
C LEU A 232 14.18 5.05 -1.39
N GLN A 233 13.04 4.54 -1.82
CA GLN A 233 11.95 5.37 -2.33
C GLN A 233 11.30 6.20 -1.22
N GLN A 234 11.20 5.66 -0.01
CA GLN A 234 10.60 6.30 1.17
C GLN A 234 9.20 6.88 0.90
N LEU A 235 8.37 6.14 0.16
CA LEU A 235 6.99 6.54 -0.11
C LEU A 235 6.13 6.34 1.12
N HIS A 236 5.38 7.37 1.50
CA HIS A 236 4.35 7.29 2.52
C HIS A 236 2.95 7.32 1.87
N VAL A 237 2.12 6.32 2.18
CA VAL A 237 0.71 6.23 1.77
C VAL A 237 -0.13 6.26 3.04
N LEU A 238 -0.72 7.44 3.34
CA LEU A 238 -1.27 7.73 4.66
C LEU A 238 -2.75 8.13 4.61
N ASP A 239 -3.58 7.48 5.42
CA ASP A 239 -4.98 7.87 5.67
C ASP A 239 -5.81 8.05 4.38
N ASN A 240 -5.52 7.27 3.32
CA ASN A 240 -6.26 7.32 2.07
C ASN A 240 -7.46 6.37 2.11
N HIS A 241 -8.45 6.66 1.26
CA HIS A 241 -9.59 5.80 1.05
C HIS A 241 -9.58 5.25 -0.39
N PHE A 242 -9.39 3.94 -0.51
CA PHE A 242 -9.50 3.18 -1.75
C PHE A 242 -10.82 2.40 -1.71
N THR A 243 -11.70 2.61 -2.68
CA THR A 243 -13.02 1.99 -2.62
C THR A 243 -13.60 1.64 -3.98
N ASP A 244 -14.49 0.65 -3.98
CA ASP A 244 -15.28 0.26 -5.13
C ASP A 244 -14.45 -0.12 -6.36
N ARG A 245 -13.34 -0.85 -6.16
CA ARG A 245 -12.57 -1.44 -7.27
C ARG A 245 -13.33 -2.69 -7.75
N PRO A 246 -14.02 -2.63 -8.90
CA PRO A 246 -14.85 -3.75 -9.32
C PRO A 246 -13.99 -4.94 -9.77
N HIS A 247 -14.54 -6.14 -9.59
CA HIS A 247 -14.02 -7.33 -10.26
C HIS A 247 -14.31 -7.24 -11.76
N LEU A 248 -13.28 -7.42 -12.57
CA LEU A 248 -13.40 -7.54 -14.02
C LEU A 248 -12.84 -8.93 -14.38
N ASP A 249 -13.49 -9.64 -15.28
CA ASP A 249 -13.15 -11.03 -15.66
C ASP A 249 -11.74 -11.15 -16.27
N HIS A 250 -10.74 -10.76 -15.49
CA HIS A 250 -9.32 -10.81 -15.80
C HIS A 250 -8.51 -11.11 -14.55
N GLN A 251 -7.39 -11.83 -14.68
CA GLN A 251 -6.68 -12.40 -13.54
C GLN A 251 -5.49 -11.57 -13.04
N ASN A 252 -5.13 -10.45 -13.70
CA ASN A 252 -3.91 -9.71 -13.34
C ASN A 252 -3.97 -8.25 -13.80
N GLY A 253 -3.36 -7.34 -13.04
CA GLY A 253 -3.25 -5.92 -13.39
C GLY A 253 -4.39 -5.05 -12.84
N TYR A 254 -5.12 -5.54 -11.86
CA TYR A 254 -6.22 -4.82 -11.21
C TYR A 254 -5.95 -4.49 -9.74
N GLU A 255 -4.70 -4.50 -9.35
CA GLU A 255 -4.29 -4.12 -8.00
C GLU A 255 -4.78 -2.71 -7.66
N VAL A 256 -5.13 -2.51 -6.41
CA VAL A 256 -5.43 -1.17 -5.87
C VAL A 256 -4.13 -0.42 -5.64
N LEU A 257 -3.16 -1.08 -4.97
CA LEU A 257 -1.87 -0.51 -4.65
C LEU A 257 -0.74 -1.47 -5.04
N GLN A 258 0.22 -0.99 -5.83
CA GLN A 258 1.43 -1.73 -6.15
C GLN A 258 2.68 -0.98 -5.69
N ILE A 259 3.55 -1.64 -4.93
CA ILE A 259 4.87 -1.14 -4.53
C ILE A 259 5.95 -2.04 -5.14
N GLY A 260 6.79 -1.44 -5.97
CA GLY A 260 7.85 -2.15 -6.70
C GLY A 260 7.35 -2.93 -7.90
N TRP A 261 8.27 -3.53 -8.59
CA TRP A 261 8.06 -4.48 -9.68
C TRP A 261 9.00 -5.68 -9.50
N SER A 262 8.84 -6.73 -10.27
CA SER A 262 9.60 -7.99 -10.05
C SER A 262 11.12 -7.81 -10.05
N GLY A 263 11.67 -6.83 -10.78
CA GLY A 263 13.09 -6.48 -10.74
C GLY A 263 13.54 -5.72 -9.49
N ALA A 264 12.63 -5.16 -8.69
CA ALA A 264 12.93 -4.41 -7.48
C ALA A 264 12.82 -5.25 -6.19
N ARG A 265 12.59 -6.53 -6.28
CA ARG A 265 12.29 -7.45 -5.16
C ARG A 265 13.31 -7.44 -4.01
N ALA A 266 14.58 -7.22 -4.29
CA ALA A 266 15.62 -7.12 -3.27
C ALA A 266 15.85 -5.69 -2.76
N CYS A 267 15.26 -4.67 -3.42
CA CYS A 267 15.51 -3.26 -3.10
C CYS A 267 14.81 -2.85 -1.81
N PRO A 268 15.54 -2.33 -0.82
CA PRO A 268 14.94 -1.70 0.35
C PRO A 268 14.27 -0.39 -0.06
N THR A 269 12.99 -0.20 0.26
CA THR A 269 12.26 0.99 -0.17
C THR A 269 11.96 1.96 0.95
N GLY A 270 11.93 1.48 2.15
CA GLY A 270 11.51 2.30 3.24
C GLY A 270 10.06 2.81 3.15
N THR A 271 9.18 2.14 2.41
CA THR A 271 7.77 2.52 2.21
C THR A 271 6.94 2.29 3.47
N LEU A 272 6.05 3.25 3.77
CA LEU A 272 5.07 3.18 4.84
C LEU A 272 3.65 3.26 4.27
N ILE A 273 2.82 2.25 4.54
CA ILE A 273 1.39 2.20 4.19
C ILE A 273 0.61 2.17 5.51
N GLN A 274 0.01 3.31 5.88
CA GLN A 274 -0.58 3.46 7.22
C GLN A 274 -1.94 4.14 7.21
N GLY A 275 -2.87 3.63 8.03
CA GLY A 275 -4.15 4.29 8.31
C GLY A 275 -5.11 4.31 7.12
N ASN A 276 -4.81 3.59 6.04
CA ASN A 276 -5.65 3.60 4.86
C ASN A 276 -6.87 2.67 5.03
N THR A 277 -7.95 3.02 4.36
CA THR A 277 -9.13 2.15 4.23
C THR A 277 -9.20 1.59 2.81
N PHE A 278 -9.33 0.27 2.70
CA PHE A 278 -9.56 -0.46 1.46
C PHE A 278 -10.94 -1.12 1.55
N GLU A 279 -11.92 -0.56 0.87
CA GLU A 279 -13.32 -0.95 1.01
C GLU A 279 -13.90 -1.45 -0.31
N ARG A 280 -14.45 -2.65 -0.33
CA ARG A 280 -15.01 -3.29 -1.55
C ARG A 280 -14.04 -3.23 -2.74
N CYS A 281 -12.80 -3.61 -2.48
CA CYS A 281 -11.75 -3.68 -3.47
C CYS A 281 -11.62 -5.12 -3.98
N ASP A 282 -12.22 -5.41 -5.13
CA ASP A 282 -12.41 -6.76 -5.67
C ASP A 282 -11.70 -6.98 -7.01
N GLY A 283 -10.83 -6.07 -7.42
CA GLY A 283 -10.24 -6.05 -8.74
C GLY A 283 -9.59 -7.37 -9.14
N GLU A 284 -8.75 -7.90 -8.27
CA GLU A 284 -8.10 -9.21 -8.42
C GLU A 284 -7.71 -9.81 -7.06
N ASN A 285 -7.03 -10.96 -7.09
CA ASN A 285 -6.56 -11.64 -5.87
C ASN A 285 -5.56 -10.80 -5.07
N GLU A 286 -4.78 -9.93 -5.70
CA GLU A 286 -3.77 -9.07 -5.06
C GLU A 286 -4.30 -7.64 -4.92
N LEU A 287 -5.01 -7.34 -3.83
CA LEU A 287 -5.48 -5.98 -3.54
C LEU A 287 -4.29 -5.02 -3.38
N ILE A 288 -3.33 -5.40 -2.53
CA ILE A 288 -2.02 -4.74 -2.44
C ILE A 288 -0.96 -5.74 -2.83
N THR A 289 -0.10 -5.39 -3.78
CA THR A 289 1.03 -6.24 -4.15
C THR A 289 2.35 -5.55 -3.81
N LEU A 290 3.16 -6.22 -2.97
CA LEU A 290 4.47 -5.74 -2.55
C LEU A 290 5.55 -6.53 -3.27
N LYS A 291 6.29 -5.85 -4.15
CA LYS A 291 7.38 -6.41 -4.96
C LYS A 291 8.72 -5.73 -4.65
N ALA A 292 8.86 -5.20 -3.44
CA ALA A 292 10.06 -4.56 -2.93
C ALA A 292 10.17 -4.82 -1.42
N SER A 293 11.32 -4.51 -0.82
CA SER A 293 11.66 -4.87 0.56
C SER A 293 11.60 -3.70 1.54
N ASP A 294 11.69 -4.00 2.84
CA ASP A 294 11.72 -3.03 3.95
C ASP A 294 10.48 -2.11 3.97
N ILE A 295 9.30 -2.73 3.97
CA ILE A 295 8.00 -2.05 3.93
C ILE A 295 7.28 -2.23 5.27
N VAL A 296 6.62 -1.19 5.73
CA VAL A 296 5.70 -1.23 6.88
C VAL A 296 4.27 -1.04 6.40
N VAL A 297 3.40 -1.98 6.76
CA VAL A 297 1.94 -1.93 6.52
C VAL A 297 1.26 -1.97 7.88
N ARG A 298 0.76 -0.83 8.36
CA ARG A 298 0.20 -0.77 9.71
C ARG A 298 -1.08 0.03 9.85
N GLY A 299 -1.95 -0.42 10.75
CA GLY A 299 -3.17 0.31 11.12
C GLY A 299 -4.13 0.54 9.97
N ASN A 300 -4.07 -0.26 8.90
CA ASN A 300 -4.98 -0.15 7.77
C ASN A 300 -6.25 -0.99 8.02
N HIS A 301 -7.35 -0.58 7.38
CA HIS A 301 -8.63 -1.26 7.44
C HIS A 301 -8.97 -1.83 6.06
N PHE A 302 -9.08 -3.15 5.96
CA PHE A 302 -9.57 -3.87 4.78
C PHE A 302 -11.02 -4.28 5.06
N VAL A 303 -11.98 -3.71 4.33
CA VAL A 303 -13.40 -3.86 4.62
C VAL A 303 -14.11 -4.49 3.44
N ALA A 304 -14.71 -5.66 3.65
CA ALA A 304 -15.50 -6.38 2.65
C ALA A 304 -14.81 -6.50 1.27
N SER A 305 -13.48 -6.63 1.25
CA SER A 305 -12.65 -6.68 0.04
C SER A 305 -12.25 -8.11 -0.27
N GLN A 306 -12.36 -8.53 -1.54
CA GLN A 306 -12.03 -9.90 -1.96
C GLN A 306 -10.54 -10.11 -2.24
N GLY A 307 -9.78 -9.06 -2.52
CA GLY A 307 -8.33 -9.15 -2.67
C GLY A 307 -7.58 -9.22 -1.34
N VAL A 308 -6.34 -9.68 -1.36
CA VAL A 308 -5.48 -9.84 -0.19
C VAL A 308 -4.29 -8.88 -0.22
N LEU A 309 -3.68 -8.65 0.96
CA LEU A 309 -2.35 -8.07 1.05
C LEU A 309 -1.32 -9.15 0.64
N CYS A 310 -0.70 -8.99 -0.52
CA CYS A 310 0.25 -9.94 -1.08
C CYS A 310 1.70 -9.45 -0.94
N LEU A 311 2.49 -10.17 -0.13
CA LEU A 311 3.94 -9.98 -0.03
C LEU A 311 4.60 -10.83 -1.12
N ARG A 312 4.41 -10.43 -2.39
CA ARG A 312 4.66 -11.27 -3.55
C ARG A 312 6.13 -11.62 -3.78
N THR A 313 6.98 -10.62 -3.81
CA THR A 313 8.43 -10.80 -3.96
C THR A 313 9.20 -9.90 -2.98
N ALA A 314 8.59 -9.63 -1.84
CA ALA A 314 9.15 -8.76 -0.81
C ALA A 314 10.03 -9.54 0.18
N ARG A 315 10.88 -8.81 0.90
CA ARG A 315 11.62 -9.29 2.07
C ARG A 315 11.47 -8.27 3.20
N ARG A 316 11.50 -8.75 4.45
CA ARG A 316 11.45 -7.88 5.64
C ARG A 316 10.30 -6.88 5.61
N VAL A 317 9.08 -7.40 5.57
CA VAL A 317 7.86 -6.59 5.68
C VAL A 317 7.29 -6.73 7.08
N LEU A 318 6.95 -5.60 7.69
CA LEU A 318 6.21 -5.53 8.94
C LEU A 318 4.73 -5.28 8.66
N VAL A 319 3.87 -6.25 8.97
CA VAL A 319 2.40 -6.14 8.90
C VAL A 319 1.86 -6.04 10.31
N GLN A 320 1.45 -4.83 10.74
CA GLN A 320 1.19 -4.55 12.15
C GLN A 320 -0.16 -3.85 12.37
N GLY A 321 -0.96 -4.40 13.30
CA GLY A 321 -2.16 -3.72 13.80
C GLY A 321 -3.21 -3.39 12.74
N ASN A 322 -3.23 -4.13 11.62
CA ASN A 322 -4.25 -3.96 10.59
C ASN A 322 -5.53 -4.72 10.97
N VAL A 323 -6.66 -4.28 10.42
CA VAL A 323 -7.93 -4.96 10.55
C VAL A 323 -8.38 -5.46 9.19
N PHE A 324 -8.54 -6.78 9.05
CA PHE A 324 -9.12 -7.44 7.89
C PHE A 324 -10.54 -7.88 8.26
N ASP A 325 -11.53 -7.08 7.90
CA ASP A 325 -12.95 -7.27 8.23
C ASP A 325 -13.71 -7.72 6.99
N GLY A 326 -14.05 -8.99 6.93
CA GLY A 326 -14.82 -9.57 5.83
C GLY A 326 -16.26 -9.14 5.80
N GLN A 327 -16.82 -8.66 6.92
CA GLN A 327 -18.24 -8.34 7.08
C GLN A 327 -19.16 -9.50 6.63
N ASP A 328 -18.75 -10.73 6.90
CA ASP A 328 -19.41 -11.96 6.46
C ASP A 328 -19.59 -12.10 4.94
N ARG A 329 -18.87 -11.31 4.15
CA ARG A 329 -18.86 -11.41 2.70
C ARG A 329 -17.95 -12.58 2.27
N GLU A 330 -18.45 -13.35 1.29
CA GLU A 330 -17.69 -14.47 0.72
C GLU A 330 -16.44 -14.02 -0.03
N ASN A 331 -15.43 -14.86 -0.06
CA ASN A 331 -14.13 -14.67 -0.74
C ASN A 331 -13.30 -13.48 -0.22
N THR A 332 -13.56 -13.02 0.98
CA THR A 332 -12.69 -12.04 1.63
C THR A 332 -11.47 -12.73 2.24
N GLY A 333 -10.32 -12.08 2.17
CA GLY A 333 -9.04 -12.67 2.60
C GLY A 333 -8.17 -11.72 3.42
N GLY A 334 -6.99 -12.21 3.79
CA GLY A 334 -6.06 -11.47 4.65
C GLY A 334 -4.70 -11.27 4.00
N VAL A 335 -3.69 -12.06 4.37
CA VAL A 335 -2.29 -11.86 3.98
C VAL A 335 -1.72 -13.09 3.29
N ARG A 336 -1.15 -12.92 2.11
CA ARG A 336 -0.40 -13.93 1.39
C ARG A 336 1.10 -13.67 1.53
N LEU A 337 1.83 -14.68 2.00
CA LEU A 337 3.24 -14.57 2.39
C LEU A 337 4.14 -15.38 1.44
N GLN A 338 5.10 -14.68 0.83
CA GLN A 338 6.21 -15.22 0.05
C GLN A 338 7.47 -14.42 0.40
N GLY A 339 8.64 -15.04 0.37
CA GLY A 339 9.89 -14.36 0.71
C GLY A 339 10.28 -14.49 2.17
N ASP A 340 11.17 -13.64 2.64
CA ASP A 340 11.99 -13.86 3.83
C ASP A 340 11.85 -12.74 4.87
N GLY A 341 11.87 -13.11 6.14
CA GLY A 341 12.01 -12.17 7.26
C GLY A 341 10.77 -11.33 7.55
N HIS A 342 9.56 -11.82 7.28
CA HIS A 342 8.34 -11.07 7.55
C HIS A 342 7.87 -11.20 9.00
N VAL A 343 7.22 -10.13 9.50
CA VAL A 343 6.54 -10.13 10.79
C VAL A 343 5.08 -9.72 10.59
N VAL A 344 4.17 -10.57 11.06
CA VAL A 344 2.71 -10.33 11.07
C VAL A 344 2.28 -10.26 12.52
N ILE A 345 2.06 -9.05 13.05
CA ILE A 345 1.89 -8.82 14.49
C ILE A 345 0.68 -7.95 14.82
N GLY A 346 -0.11 -8.40 15.79
CA GLY A 346 -1.19 -7.60 16.38
C GLY A 346 -2.31 -7.25 15.40
N ASN A 347 -2.47 -8.00 14.32
CA ASN A 347 -3.55 -7.78 13.36
C ASN A 347 -4.83 -8.48 13.83
N THR A 348 -5.98 -7.96 13.36
CA THR A 348 -7.28 -8.61 13.56
C THR A 348 -7.80 -9.08 12.21
N PHE A 349 -8.12 -10.37 12.13
CA PHE A 349 -8.82 -11.01 11.02
C PHE A 349 -10.21 -11.39 11.54
N ARG A 350 -11.27 -10.82 10.98
CA ARG A 350 -12.61 -11.11 11.47
C ARG A 350 -13.64 -11.28 10.37
N HIS A 351 -14.58 -12.19 10.59
CA HIS A 351 -15.70 -12.42 9.70
C HIS A 351 -15.30 -12.67 8.24
N LEU A 352 -14.14 -13.31 8.02
CA LEU A 352 -13.68 -13.73 6.70
C LEU A 352 -14.36 -15.04 6.33
N ARG A 353 -15.13 -15.04 5.22
CA ARG A 353 -16.04 -16.14 4.88
C ARG A 353 -15.69 -16.80 3.57
N LYS A 354 -15.91 -18.12 3.54
CA LYS A 354 -15.88 -19.00 2.35
C LYS A 354 -14.79 -18.60 1.35
N PRO A 355 -13.53 -18.65 1.72
CA PRO A 355 -12.46 -18.32 0.78
C PRO A 355 -12.55 -19.23 -0.45
N LYS A 356 -12.59 -18.62 -1.63
CA LYS A 356 -12.69 -19.31 -2.93
C LYS A 356 -11.56 -20.31 -3.14
N ASP A 357 -10.41 -19.95 -2.65
CA ASP A 357 -9.18 -20.74 -2.73
C ASP A 357 -8.24 -20.39 -1.56
N TYR A 358 -7.10 -21.05 -1.49
CA TYR A 358 -6.11 -20.84 -0.43
C TYR A 358 -5.47 -19.43 -0.44
N TYR A 359 -5.56 -18.66 -1.52
CA TYR A 359 -5.05 -17.28 -1.56
C TYR A 359 -5.83 -16.33 -0.65
N HIS A 360 -7.13 -16.62 -0.46
CA HIS A 360 -8.05 -15.77 0.30
C HIS A 360 -8.19 -16.19 1.77
N TRP A 361 -7.30 -17.02 2.28
CA TRP A 361 -7.32 -17.34 3.71
C TRP A 361 -6.82 -16.16 4.54
N PRO A 362 -7.15 -16.08 5.84
CA PRO A 362 -6.62 -15.05 6.73
C PRO A 362 -5.10 -14.94 6.65
N ILE A 363 -4.38 -16.08 6.65
CA ILE A 363 -2.95 -16.12 6.36
C ILE A 363 -2.64 -17.31 5.44
N SER A 364 -1.86 -17.04 4.40
CA SER A 364 -1.46 -18.00 3.39
C SER A 364 0.06 -18.02 3.22
N LEU A 365 0.71 -19.15 3.49
CA LEU A 365 2.14 -19.39 3.29
C LEU A 365 2.35 -20.21 2.01
N MET A 366 3.03 -19.63 1.03
CA MET A 366 3.18 -20.22 -0.30
C MET A 366 4.39 -21.13 -0.39
N ALA A 367 4.27 -22.19 -1.21
CA ALA A 367 5.41 -22.90 -1.76
C ALA A 367 6.12 -22.06 -2.83
N ALA A 368 7.37 -22.36 -3.15
CA ALA A 368 8.24 -21.50 -3.95
C ALA A 368 9.16 -22.30 -4.91
N ASP A 369 9.74 -21.57 -5.86
CA ASP A 369 10.76 -22.06 -6.79
C ASP A 369 12.16 -21.50 -6.51
N LEU A 370 12.25 -20.44 -5.70
CA LEU A 370 13.51 -19.80 -5.33
C LEU A 370 13.75 -19.86 -3.83
N GLU A 371 14.95 -20.27 -3.39
CA GLU A 371 15.33 -20.24 -1.97
C GLU A 371 15.36 -18.79 -1.43
N THR A 372 15.94 -17.89 -2.21
CA THR A 372 15.99 -16.43 -1.94
C THR A 372 15.88 -15.66 -3.25
N TYR A 373 15.71 -14.34 -3.17
CA TYR A 373 15.75 -13.48 -4.36
C TYR A 373 17.18 -13.01 -4.62
N GLY A 374 17.78 -13.47 -5.72
CA GLY A 374 19.04 -12.98 -6.27
C GLY A 374 18.84 -12.00 -7.43
N GLU A 375 19.91 -11.32 -7.85
CA GLU A 375 19.88 -10.37 -8.97
C GLU A 375 19.68 -11.03 -10.33
N THR A 376 20.13 -12.29 -10.47
CA THR A 376 20.08 -13.04 -11.72
C THR A 376 18.90 -13.98 -11.84
N ASP A 377 18.03 -14.04 -10.81
CA ASP A 377 16.91 -14.96 -10.79
C ASP A 377 15.82 -14.57 -11.77
N GLN A 378 15.02 -15.57 -12.16
CA GLN A 378 13.85 -15.36 -12.98
C GLN A 378 12.89 -14.36 -12.31
N LEU A 379 12.52 -13.29 -13.01
CA LEU A 379 11.70 -12.21 -12.47
C LEU A 379 10.31 -12.65 -12.00
N SER A 380 9.77 -13.72 -12.56
CA SER A 380 8.47 -14.30 -12.17
C SER A 380 8.55 -15.28 -10.99
N GLY A 381 9.75 -15.66 -10.56
CA GLY A 381 9.95 -16.64 -9.49
C GLY A 381 9.44 -16.14 -8.13
N TYR A 382 9.09 -17.09 -7.27
CA TYR A 382 8.62 -16.88 -5.91
C TYR A 382 9.68 -17.30 -4.91
N GLY A 383 10.10 -16.39 -4.05
CA GLY A 383 11.01 -16.70 -2.95
C GLY A 383 10.32 -17.49 -1.87
N ARG A 384 11.05 -18.42 -1.28
CA ARG A 384 10.61 -19.27 -0.18
C ARG A 384 10.04 -18.43 0.97
N ALA A 385 8.84 -18.76 1.42
CA ALA A 385 8.27 -18.22 2.64
C ALA A 385 9.09 -18.74 3.83
N GLN A 386 10.00 -17.91 4.37
CA GLN A 386 10.90 -18.35 5.42
C GLN A 386 11.18 -17.27 6.47
N ASN A 387 11.62 -17.72 7.66
CA ASN A 387 11.93 -16.83 8.78
C ASN A 387 10.75 -15.87 9.09
N ILE A 388 9.54 -16.40 9.19
CA ILE A 388 8.32 -15.60 9.37
C ILE A 388 7.80 -15.75 10.78
N LEU A 389 7.46 -14.63 11.42
CA LEU A 389 6.85 -14.55 12.73
C LEU A 389 5.40 -14.07 12.60
N ILE A 390 4.46 -14.90 13.07
CA ILE A 390 3.02 -14.61 13.15
C ILE A 390 2.66 -14.59 14.63
N VAL A 391 2.47 -13.39 15.21
CA VAL A 391 2.39 -13.23 16.66
C VAL A 391 1.33 -12.23 17.08
N GLN A 392 0.62 -12.54 18.19
CA GLN A 392 -0.36 -11.65 18.82
C GLN A 392 -1.48 -11.18 17.89
N ASN A 393 -1.81 -11.97 16.86
CA ASN A 393 -2.94 -11.69 16.00
C ASN A 393 -4.23 -12.26 16.59
N ARG A 394 -5.35 -11.68 16.21
CA ARG A 394 -6.69 -12.13 16.57
C ARG A 394 -7.42 -12.63 15.33
N PHE A 395 -7.95 -13.82 15.40
CA PHE A 395 -8.79 -14.44 14.37
C PHE A 395 -10.19 -14.64 14.95
N GLU A 396 -11.14 -13.80 14.53
CA GLU A 396 -12.46 -13.72 15.12
C GLU A 396 -13.51 -14.22 14.11
N HIS A 397 -14.15 -15.34 14.40
CA HIS A 397 -15.23 -15.90 13.59
C HIS A 397 -14.88 -16.03 12.09
N CYS A 398 -13.66 -16.43 11.77
CA CYS A 398 -13.23 -16.74 10.41
C CYS A 398 -13.51 -18.19 10.06
N ASP A 399 -13.93 -18.48 8.83
CA ASP A 399 -14.16 -19.86 8.37
C ASP A 399 -12.86 -20.66 8.26
N LYS A 400 -11.75 -19.97 8.05
CA LYS A 400 -10.39 -20.52 7.95
C LYS A 400 -9.40 -19.71 8.77
N ARG A 401 -8.20 -20.28 9.03
CA ARG A 401 -7.13 -19.66 9.80
C ARG A 401 -5.84 -19.50 8.97
N ILE A 402 -4.94 -20.46 9.06
CA ILE A 402 -3.64 -20.43 8.36
C ILE A 402 -3.52 -21.63 7.44
N ALA A 403 -3.05 -21.39 6.22
CA ALA A 403 -2.64 -22.44 5.29
C ALA A 403 -1.14 -22.38 5.04
N ALA A 404 -0.46 -23.54 5.04
CA ALA A 404 0.97 -23.64 4.78
C ALA A 404 1.28 -24.60 3.63
N GLY A 405 2.21 -24.20 2.75
CA GLY A 405 2.64 -24.99 1.61
C GLY A 405 1.69 -24.93 0.42
N ILE A 406 0.97 -23.82 0.26
CA ILE A 406 0.03 -23.64 -0.85
C ILE A 406 0.78 -23.66 -2.18
N PHE A 407 0.21 -24.32 -3.18
CA PHE A 407 0.82 -24.51 -4.50
C PHE A 407 2.06 -25.40 -4.52
N LEU A 408 2.28 -26.24 -3.53
CA LEU A 408 3.30 -27.29 -3.64
C LEU A 408 3.06 -28.11 -4.90
N ARG A 409 4.03 -28.09 -5.81
CA ARG A 409 4.02 -28.81 -7.08
C ARG A 409 5.45 -28.88 -7.65
N PRO A 410 5.73 -29.68 -8.69
CA PRO A 410 7.09 -29.80 -9.23
C PRO A 410 7.77 -28.48 -9.58
N ASP A 411 7.02 -27.48 -10.08
CA ASP A 411 7.55 -26.15 -10.40
C ASP A 411 7.77 -25.26 -9.17
N TYR A 412 7.17 -25.61 -8.02
CA TYR A 412 7.27 -24.88 -6.74
C TYR A 412 7.54 -25.87 -5.61
N PRO A 413 8.74 -26.50 -5.59
CA PRO A 413 9.02 -27.60 -4.67
C PRO A 413 9.41 -27.13 -3.26
N LEU A 414 9.71 -25.83 -3.06
CA LEU A 414 10.24 -25.33 -1.80
C LEU A 414 9.11 -24.98 -0.84
N LEU A 415 8.98 -25.76 0.21
CA LEU A 415 8.00 -25.55 1.26
C LEU A 415 8.42 -24.44 2.22
N PRO A 416 7.47 -23.77 2.92
CA PRO A 416 7.78 -22.81 3.97
C PRO A 416 8.78 -23.34 5.00
N LYS A 417 9.64 -22.47 5.54
CA LYS A 417 10.72 -22.84 6.46
C LYS A 417 10.82 -21.85 7.64
N ASN A 418 11.08 -22.39 8.84
CA ASN A 418 11.23 -21.61 10.07
C ASN A 418 10.08 -20.61 10.27
N ILE A 419 8.86 -21.12 10.34
CA ILE A 419 7.64 -20.35 10.57
C ILE A 419 7.26 -20.45 12.03
N ARG A 420 7.11 -19.33 12.72
CA ARG A 420 6.66 -19.28 14.10
C ARG A 420 5.29 -18.65 14.23
N VAL A 421 4.39 -19.36 14.89
CA VAL A 421 3.00 -18.95 15.15
C VAL A 421 2.75 -18.99 16.63
N THR A 422 2.73 -17.85 17.31
CA THR A 422 2.70 -17.82 18.76
C THR A 422 1.87 -16.67 19.32
N GLN A 423 1.27 -16.89 20.49
CA GLN A 423 0.49 -15.87 21.20
C GLN A 423 -0.68 -15.28 20.37
N ASN A 424 -1.21 -16.03 19.40
CA ASN A 424 -2.38 -15.61 18.65
C ASN A 424 -3.65 -16.10 19.35
N THR A 425 -4.76 -15.39 19.17
CA THR A 425 -6.07 -15.77 19.70
C THR A 425 -6.99 -16.12 18.55
N PHE A 426 -7.66 -17.27 18.64
CA PHE A 426 -8.63 -17.76 17.68
C PHE A 426 -9.98 -17.94 18.39
N THR A 427 -10.98 -17.11 18.02
CA THR A 427 -12.33 -17.15 18.61
C THR A 427 -13.36 -17.65 17.61
N GLY A 428 -14.44 -18.26 18.10
CA GLY A 428 -15.48 -18.86 17.27
C GLY A 428 -15.03 -20.15 16.59
N THR A 429 -14.15 -20.94 17.26
CA THR A 429 -13.63 -22.19 16.71
C THR A 429 -13.38 -23.23 17.80
N ASN A 430 -13.61 -24.49 17.48
CA ASN A 430 -13.24 -25.64 18.32
C ASN A 430 -11.87 -26.25 17.93
N ALA A 431 -11.10 -25.54 17.12
CA ALA A 431 -9.78 -26.00 16.69
C ALA A 431 -8.79 -26.07 17.85
N LYS A 432 -7.72 -26.83 17.65
CA LYS A 432 -6.60 -27.01 18.60
C LYS A 432 -5.26 -26.65 17.97
N THR A 433 -5.26 -26.15 16.73
CA THR A 433 -4.08 -25.74 15.98
C THR A 433 -4.40 -24.50 15.18
N ALA A 434 -3.41 -23.63 14.95
CA ALA A 434 -3.54 -22.46 14.11
C ALA A 434 -3.68 -22.80 12.62
N PHE A 435 -3.28 -24.00 12.22
CA PHE A 435 -3.28 -24.43 10.83
C PHE A 435 -4.52 -25.24 10.48
N ASP A 436 -5.29 -24.79 9.47
CA ASP A 436 -6.37 -25.58 8.85
C ASP A 436 -5.87 -26.43 7.68
N PHE A 437 -4.74 -26.05 7.10
CA PHE A 437 -4.14 -26.76 5.99
C PHE A 437 -2.62 -26.72 6.07
N ILE A 438 -2.02 -27.89 5.98
CA ILE A 438 -0.58 -28.09 5.83
C ILE A 438 -0.39 -29.01 4.64
N ALA A 439 0.37 -28.58 3.62
CA ALA A 439 0.66 -29.40 2.47
C ALA A 439 1.38 -30.69 2.91
N THR A 440 0.97 -31.81 2.33
CA THR A 440 1.60 -33.10 2.59
C THR A 440 2.84 -33.21 1.74
N ASP A 441 3.99 -33.42 2.36
CA ASP A 441 5.25 -33.72 1.69
C ASP A 441 5.71 -35.15 2.01
N PRO A 442 6.48 -35.81 1.13
CA PRO A 442 6.88 -37.20 1.31
C PRO A 442 7.72 -37.50 2.55
N GLY A 443 8.25 -36.49 3.22
CA GLY A 443 9.13 -36.64 4.40
C GLY A 443 8.61 -35.97 5.67
N GLY A 444 7.42 -35.35 5.65
CA GLY A 444 6.89 -34.60 6.80
C GLY A 444 7.73 -33.37 7.17
N GLN A 445 8.56 -32.88 6.25
CA GLN A 445 9.54 -31.81 6.49
C GLN A 445 8.85 -30.49 6.85
N LEU A 446 7.71 -30.19 6.23
CA LEU A 446 6.99 -28.93 6.50
C LEU A 446 6.54 -28.86 7.94
N SER A 447 6.00 -29.95 8.51
CA SER A 447 5.54 -29.96 9.90
C SER A 447 6.67 -29.67 10.89
N ALA A 448 7.91 -30.07 10.60
CA ALA A 448 9.07 -29.80 11.43
C ALA A 448 9.52 -28.32 11.39
N GLU A 449 9.14 -27.58 10.36
CA GLU A 449 9.47 -26.18 10.16
C GLU A 449 8.36 -25.22 10.67
N LEU A 450 7.21 -25.76 11.11
CA LEU A 450 6.10 -25.01 11.67
C LEU A 450 6.13 -25.08 13.20
N HIS A 451 6.51 -23.98 13.83
CA HIS A 451 6.64 -23.91 15.30
C HIS A 451 5.44 -23.16 15.88
N GLU A 452 4.51 -23.91 16.46
CA GLU A 452 3.29 -23.39 17.07
C GLU A 452 3.35 -23.54 18.60
N HIS A 453 3.16 -22.43 19.35
CA HIS A 453 3.07 -22.45 20.80
C HIS A 453 2.31 -21.23 21.35
N ASP A 454 1.81 -21.34 22.57
CA ASP A 454 1.15 -20.27 23.33
C ASP A 454 -0.04 -19.61 22.60
N ASN A 455 -0.66 -20.29 21.64
CA ASN A 455 -1.87 -19.80 20.99
C ASN A 455 -3.11 -20.16 21.84
N VAL A 456 -4.12 -19.28 21.82
CA VAL A 456 -5.37 -19.45 22.55
C VAL A 456 -6.50 -19.75 21.58
N PHE A 457 -7.32 -20.77 21.87
CA PHE A 457 -8.47 -21.17 21.05
C PHE A 457 -9.73 -21.11 21.92
N GLU A 458 -10.71 -20.33 21.49
CA GLU A 458 -11.95 -20.07 22.21
C GLU A 458 -13.15 -20.44 21.31
N PRO A 459 -14.15 -21.17 21.83
CA PRO A 459 -15.37 -21.52 21.10
C PRO A 459 -16.15 -20.32 20.56
#